data_0b3261c2d728a106860045d39a32336f
#
_entry.id   0b3261c2d728a106860045d39a32336f
#
_cell.length_a   1.000
_cell.length_b   1.000
_cell.length_c   1.000
_cell.angle_alpha   90.00
_cell.angle_beta   90.00
_cell.angle_gamma   90.00
#
_symmetry.space_group_name_H-M   'P 1'
#
loop_
_entity.id
_entity.type
_entity.pdbx_description
1 polymer ?
#
loop_
_entity_poly.entity_id
_entity_poly.type
_entity_poly.pdbx_seq_one_letter_code
_entity_poly.pdbx_strand_id
1 'polypeptide(L)'
;MRKMINAVSFLAMLKEKCYYVSAFGENAELGIKYTDIEKLVNELPDTNEINQDAGTTNVSFSEDGKYLTEYSSEENLSYIVPDNVESIGPFAFSGIKKLEMIQFSNNVRILHYHAFASCPNLRCVTLPDNLQEIGFEAFNHCYNLDSVIYKGIKYQSKFVLEKVLKDNGVQVGYAVFDNTDLD
;
A
#
# COMPACT_ATOMS: atom_id res chain seq x y z
N MET A 1 -13.10 10.32 -25.68
CA MET A 1 -12.03 9.31 -25.85
C MET A 1 -11.25 9.31 -24.53
N ARG A 2 -11.67 8.46 -23.55
CA ARG A 2 -10.96 8.31 -22.27
C ARG A 2 -9.64 7.61 -22.58
N LYS A 3 -8.51 8.22 -22.27
CA LYS A 3 -7.21 7.56 -22.34
C LYS A 3 -7.20 6.47 -21.27
N MET A 4 -7.22 5.22 -21.69
CA MET A 4 -6.91 4.09 -20.81
C MET A 4 -5.45 4.27 -20.36
N ILE A 5 -5.27 4.58 -19.09
CA ILE A 5 -3.95 4.52 -18.47
C ILE A 5 -3.75 3.02 -18.20
N ASN A 6 -2.83 2.39 -18.90
CA ASN A 6 -2.55 0.98 -18.66
C ASN A 6 -1.89 0.81 -17.26
N ALA A 7 -1.96 -0.41 -16.73
CA ALA A 7 -1.41 -0.75 -15.41
C ALA A 7 0.08 -0.34 -15.28
N VAL A 8 0.84 -0.38 -16.38
CA VAL A 8 2.26 0.04 -16.41
C VAL A 8 2.41 1.54 -16.19
N SER A 9 1.55 2.35 -16.82
CA SER A 9 1.59 3.81 -16.64
C SER A 9 1.15 4.22 -15.24
N PHE A 10 0.18 3.51 -14.66
CA PHE A 10 -0.26 3.69 -13.28
C PHE A 10 0.83 3.28 -12.29
N LEU A 11 1.50 2.15 -12.51
CA LEU A 11 2.62 1.68 -11.69
C LEU A 11 3.80 2.67 -11.74
N ALA A 12 4.13 3.22 -12.93
CA ALA A 12 5.16 4.25 -13.07
C ALA A 12 4.80 5.49 -12.25
N MET A 13 3.55 5.92 -12.29
CA MET A 13 3.06 7.07 -11.53
C MET A 13 3.10 6.82 -10.01
N LEU A 14 2.76 5.62 -9.55
CA LEU A 14 2.87 5.25 -8.14
C LEU A 14 4.33 5.15 -7.68
N LYS A 15 5.20 4.58 -8.52
CA LYS A 15 6.67 4.55 -8.29
C LYS A 15 7.22 5.97 -8.18
N GLU A 16 6.80 6.88 -9.06
CA GLU A 16 7.15 8.30 -8.98
C GLU A 16 6.64 8.95 -7.70
N LYS A 17 5.41 8.64 -7.25
CA LYS A 17 4.87 9.15 -5.98
C LYS A 17 5.68 8.70 -4.78
N CYS A 18 6.02 7.41 -4.69
CA CYS A 18 6.90 6.88 -3.65
C CYS A 18 8.32 7.48 -3.73
N TYR A 19 8.83 7.66 -4.93
CA TYR A 19 10.13 8.27 -5.18
C TYR A 19 10.11 9.78 -4.89
N TYR A 20 9.02 10.45 -5.26
CA TYR A 20 8.85 11.89 -5.11
C TYR A 20 8.80 12.32 -3.65
N VAL A 21 8.03 11.62 -2.82
CA VAL A 21 8.00 11.88 -1.37
C VAL A 21 9.37 11.66 -0.72
N SER A 22 10.22 10.77 -1.30
CA SER A 22 11.56 10.49 -0.76
C SER A 22 12.66 11.43 -1.24
N ALA A 23 12.56 11.92 -2.48
CA ALA A 23 13.63 12.71 -3.11
C ALA A 23 13.49 14.23 -2.87
N PHE A 24 12.29 14.71 -2.56
CA PHE A 24 11.97 16.13 -2.56
C PHE A 24 11.23 16.56 -1.28
N GLY A 25 11.86 16.36 -0.12
CA GLY A 25 11.51 17.13 1.07
C GLY A 25 11.66 18.62 0.74
N GLU A 26 10.57 19.37 0.81
CA GLU A 26 10.40 20.83 0.73
C GLU A 26 11.09 21.66 -0.39
N ASN A 27 11.97 21.12 -1.24
CA ASN A 27 12.66 21.86 -2.28
C ASN A 27 12.55 21.16 -3.66
N ALA A 28 11.35 21.14 -4.24
CA ALA A 28 11.17 20.58 -5.59
C ALA A 28 11.49 21.62 -6.68
N GLU A 29 12.68 21.58 -7.26
CA GLU A 29 13.06 22.36 -8.45
C GLU A 29 12.42 21.87 -9.77
N LEU A 30 11.52 20.88 -9.76
CA LEU A 30 10.89 20.32 -10.96
C LEU A 30 9.50 20.86 -11.27
N GLY A 31 9.01 21.88 -10.59
CA GLY A 31 7.82 22.64 -11.02
C GLY A 31 6.46 21.91 -11.01
N ILE A 32 6.41 20.64 -10.62
CA ILE A 32 5.17 19.88 -10.49
C ILE A 32 4.70 20.00 -9.03
N LYS A 33 3.61 20.74 -8.82
CA LYS A 33 3.05 20.90 -7.48
C LYS A 33 2.33 19.62 -7.05
N TYR A 34 2.34 19.31 -5.75
CA TYR A 34 1.56 18.22 -5.14
C TYR A 34 0.08 18.23 -5.59
N THR A 35 -0.50 19.43 -5.75
CA THR A 35 -1.85 19.66 -6.28
C THR A 35 -2.07 19.10 -7.70
N ASP A 36 -1.02 19.03 -8.52
CA ASP A 36 -1.13 18.53 -9.89
C ASP A 36 -1.13 16.99 -9.91
N ILE A 37 -0.44 16.36 -8.94
CA ILE A 37 -0.45 14.90 -8.73
C ILE A 37 -1.81 14.48 -8.16
N GLU A 38 -2.34 15.22 -7.19
CA GLU A 38 -3.67 14.97 -6.63
C GLU A 38 -4.77 15.06 -7.68
N LYS A 39 -4.66 16.04 -8.59
CA LYS A 39 -5.57 16.19 -9.72
C LYS A 39 -5.45 15.02 -10.71
N LEU A 40 -4.24 14.57 -11.03
CA LEU A 40 -3.98 13.40 -11.86
C LEU A 40 -4.53 12.11 -11.22
N VAL A 41 -4.38 11.94 -9.92
CA VAL A 41 -4.93 10.79 -9.17
C VAL A 41 -6.46 10.80 -9.18
N ASN A 42 -7.09 11.97 -9.03
CA ASN A 42 -8.55 12.12 -9.07
C ASN A 42 -9.15 11.98 -10.49
N GLU A 43 -8.32 12.10 -11.54
CA GLU A 43 -8.69 11.85 -12.95
C GLU A 43 -8.49 10.37 -13.35
N LEU A 44 -7.98 9.51 -12.45
CA LEU A 44 -7.83 8.08 -12.71
C LEU A 44 -9.20 7.38 -12.79
N PRO A 45 -9.31 6.31 -13.60
CA PRO A 45 -10.50 5.48 -13.64
C PRO A 45 -10.76 4.86 -12.27
N ASP A 46 -12.02 4.46 -12.04
CA ASP A 46 -12.43 3.74 -10.83
C ASP A 46 -11.46 2.58 -10.53
N THR A 47 -11.13 2.38 -9.25
CA THR A 47 -10.21 1.33 -8.80
C THR A 47 -10.59 -0.06 -9.30
N ASN A 48 -11.87 -0.31 -9.52
CA ASN A 48 -12.37 -1.56 -10.12
C ASN A 48 -11.95 -1.72 -11.59
N GLU A 49 -11.79 -0.63 -12.36
CA GLU A 49 -11.33 -0.70 -13.76
C GLU A 49 -9.81 -0.95 -13.84
N ILE A 50 -9.03 -0.47 -12.85
CA ILE A 50 -7.56 -0.61 -12.83
C ILE A 50 -7.18 -2.07 -12.54
N ASN A 51 -7.95 -2.75 -11.70
CA ASN A 51 -7.65 -4.11 -11.28
C ASN A 51 -8.12 -5.19 -12.30
N GLN A 52 -8.82 -4.82 -13.38
CA GLN A 52 -9.39 -5.77 -14.34
C GLN A 52 -8.44 -6.22 -15.47
N ASP A 53 -7.33 -5.54 -15.70
CA ASP A 53 -6.53 -5.70 -16.93
C ASP A 53 -5.27 -6.58 -16.80
N ALA A 54 -5.02 -7.24 -15.69
CA ALA A 54 -3.80 -8.01 -15.47
C ALA A 54 -4.07 -9.43 -14.96
N GLY A 55 -4.24 -10.38 -15.87
CA GLY A 55 -4.23 -11.81 -15.55
C GLY A 55 -5.38 -12.27 -14.64
N THR A 56 -5.35 -13.52 -14.22
CA THR A 56 -6.33 -14.07 -13.28
C THR A 56 -6.11 -13.47 -11.88
N THR A 57 -6.81 -12.41 -11.58
CA THR A 57 -6.83 -11.83 -10.22
C THR A 57 -8.08 -12.32 -9.51
N ASN A 58 -7.89 -13.02 -8.39
CA ASN A 58 -9.00 -13.39 -7.52
C ASN A 58 -8.97 -12.54 -6.27
N VAL A 59 -10.07 -11.90 -5.96
CA VAL A 59 -10.25 -11.09 -4.76
C VAL A 59 -11.54 -11.50 -4.09
N SER A 60 -11.48 -11.80 -2.81
CA SER A 60 -12.63 -12.17 -2.00
C SER A 60 -12.89 -11.16 -0.91
N PHE A 61 -14.17 -10.88 -0.68
CA PHE A 61 -14.63 -9.93 0.34
C PHE A 61 -15.70 -10.59 1.22
N SER A 62 -15.94 -10.00 2.39
CA SER A 62 -17.15 -10.27 3.17
C SER A 62 -18.42 -9.88 2.41
N GLU A 63 -19.59 -10.37 2.85
CA GLU A 63 -20.89 -10.06 2.21
C GLU A 63 -21.19 -8.56 2.12
N ASP A 64 -20.73 -7.77 3.10
CA ASP A 64 -20.89 -6.32 3.10
C ASP A 64 -19.77 -5.57 2.35
N GLY A 65 -18.80 -6.29 1.80
CA GLY A 65 -17.67 -5.76 1.06
C GLY A 65 -16.64 -5.00 1.87
N LYS A 66 -16.77 -4.95 3.20
CA LYS A 66 -15.89 -4.13 4.07
C LYS A 66 -14.62 -4.84 4.51
N TYR A 67 -14.59 -6.14 4.39
CA TYR A 67 -13.48 -6.97 4.80
C TYR A 67 -12.90 -7.69 3.60
N LEU A 68 -11.65 -7.38 3.22
CA LEU A 68 -10.95 -8.10 2.17
C LEU A 68 -10.34 -9.37 2.78
N THR A 69 -10.87 -10.52 2.38
CA THR A 69 -10.51 -11.82 2.97
C THR A 69 -9.36 -12.50 2.27
N GLU A 70 -9.24 -12.35 0.96
CA GLU A 70 -8.22 -13.01 0.16
C GLU A 70 -7.94 -12.24 -1.12
N TYR A 71 -6.67 -12.21 -1.49
CA TYR A 71 -6.17 -11.72 -2.77
C TYR A 71 -5.17 -12.71 -3.35
N SER A 72 -5.33 -13.06 -4.61
CA SER A 72 -4.31 -13.79 -5.34
C SER A 72 -4.16 -13.25 -6.75
N SER A 73 -2.92 -13.09 -7.18
CA SER A 73 -2.56 -12.71 -8.54
C SER A 73 -1.16 -13.21 -8.86
N GLU A 74 -1.01 -13.76 -10.06
CA GLU A 74 0.30 -14.22 -10.56
C GLU A 74 1.05 -13.12 -11.34
N GLU A 75 0.34 -12.08 -11.80
CA GLU A 75 0.88 -11.09 -12.72
C GLU A 75 0.87 -9.66 -12.18
N ASN A 76 0.00 -9.33 -11.23
CA ASN A 76 -0.15 -7.96 -10.77
C ASN A 76 1.01 -7.50 -9.90
N LEU A 77 1.64 -6.39 -10.32
CA LEU A 77 2.70 -5.73 -9.56
C LEU A 77 2.15 -4.75 -8.53
N SER A 78 0.91 -4.32 -8.67
CA SER A 78 0.27 -3.36 -7.77
C SER A 78 -1.19 -3.70 -7.55
N TYR A 79 -1.71 -3.30 -6.39
CA TYR A 79 -3.12 -3.40 -6.07
C TYR A 79 -3.61 -2.14 -5.33
N ILE A 80 -4.80 -1.66 -5.72
CA ILE A 80 -5.48 -0.57 -5.02
C ILE A 80 -6.65 -1.17 -4.27
N VAL A 81 -6.64 -1.00 -2.95
CA VAL A 81 -7.73 -1.46 -2.08
C VAL A 81 -8.95 -0.56 -2.28
N PRO A 82 -10.13 -1.13 -2.61
CA PRO A 82 -11.35 -0.37 -2.81
C PRO A 82 -11.77 0.48 -1.60
N ASP A 83 -12.48 1.58 -1.86
CA ASP A 83 -12.87 2.55 -0.82
C ASP A 83 -13.86 2.01 0.21
N ASN A 84 -14.63 0.98 -0.14
CA ASN A 84 -15.55 0.33 0.79
C ASN A 84 -14.86 -0.58 1.81
N VAL A 85 -13.57 -0.90 1.62
CA VAL A 85 -12.83 -1.80 2.50
C VAL A 85 -12.37 -1.06 3.76
N GLU A 86 -12.74 -1.58 4.91
CA GLU A 86 -12.36 -1.07 6.22
C GLU A 86 -11.27 -1.93 6.90
N SER A 87 -11.08 -3.19 6.43
CA SER A 87 -10.17 -4.14 7.06
C SER A 87 -9.56 -5.11 6.07
N ILE A 88 -8.26 -5.39 6.21
CA ILE A 88 -7.53 -6.42 5.45
C ILE A 88 -7.36 -7.65 6.32
N GLY A 89 -7.85 -8.79 5.85
CA GLY A 89 -7.92 -10.04 6.57
C GLY A 89 -6.58 -10.69 6.88
N PRO A 90 -6.58 -11.67 7.79
CA PRO A 90 -5.42 -12.50 8.04
C PRO A 90 -4.97 -13.21 6.77
N PHE A 91 -3.67 -13.14 6.48
CA PHE A 91 -3.05 -13.73 5.29
C PHE A 91 -3.60 -13.23 3.94
N ALA A 92 -4.43 -12.19 3.90
CA ALA A 92 -5.14 -11.78 2.68
C ALA A 92 -4.25 -11.56 1.46
N PHE A 93 -3.03 -11.05 1.64
CA PHE A 93 -2.00 -10.86 0.60
C PHE A 93 -0.74 -11.69 0.85
N SER A 94 -0.79 -12.66 1.78
CA SER A 94 0.41 -13.41 2.14
C SER A 94 0.98 -14.19 0.97
N GLY A 95 2.30 -14.11 0.79
CA GLY A 95 3.02 -14.90 -0.22
C GLY A 95 2.89 -14.39 -1.66
N ILE A 96 2.34 -13.20 -1.89
CA ILE A 96 2.21 -12.63 -3.24
C ILE A 96 3.58 -12.18 -3.74
N LYS A 97 4.18 -13.02 -4.60
CA LYS A 97 5.58 -12.87 -5.03
C LYS A 97 5.83 -11.67 -5.92
N LYS A 98 4.86 -11.25 -6.74
CA LYS A 98 5.04 -10.16 -7.70
C LYS A 98 4.57 -8.80 -7.19
N LEU A 99 3.86 -8.74 -6.08
CA LEU A 99 3.36 -7.48 -5.53
C LEU A 99 4.53 -6.57 -5.13
N GLU A 100 4.69 -5.45 -5.82
CA GLU A 100 5.69 -4.42 -5.53
C GLU A 100 5.10 -3.26 -4.73
N MET A 101 3.81 -2.98 -4.91
CA MET A 101 3.14 -1.83 -4.32
C MET A 101 1.71 -2.15 -3.91
N ILE A 102 1.29 -1.59 -2.80
CA ILE A 102 -0.11 -1.56 -2.39
C ILE A 102 -0.51 -0.15 -1.98
N GLN A 103 -1.69 0.25 -2.40
CA GLN A 103 -2.32 1.50 -1.99
C GLN A 103 -3.59 1.18 -1.22
N PHE A 104 -3.68 1.70 0.00
CA PHE A 104 -4.89 1.61 0.80
C PHE A 104 -5.77 2.84 0.58
N SER A 105 -7.09 2.64 0.66
CA SER A 105 -8.02 3.74 0.86
C SER A 105 -7.92 4.27 2.30
N ASN A 106 -8.32 5.51 2.53
CA ASN A 106 -8.35 6.09 3.88
C ASN A 106 -9.41 5.47 4.81
N ASN A 107 -10.25 4.58 4.31
CA ASN A 107 -11.24 3.87 5.10
C ASN A 107 -10.69 2.61 5.76
N VAL A 108 -9.53 2.10 5.31
CA VAL A 108 -8.86 0.96 5.94
C VAL A 108 -8.34 1.38 7.32
N ARG A 109 -8.74 0.64 8.34
CA ARG A 109 -8.41 0.89 9.76
C ARG A 109 -7.61 -0.25 10.38
N ILE A 110 -7.76 -1.47 9.87
CA ILE A 110 -7.16 -2.66 10.46
C ILE A 110 -6.44 -3.46 9.37
N LEU A 111 -5.17 -3.74 9.61
CA LEU A 111 -4.40 -4.76 8.91
C LEU A 111 -4.22 -5.92 9.88
N HIS A 112 -4.83 -7.07 9.59
CA HIS A 112 -4.76 -8.23 10.48
C HIS A 112 -3.39 -8.91 10.43
N TYR A 113 -3.21 -9.91 11.30
CA TYR A 113 -1.95 -10.66 11.40
C TYR A 113 -1.59 -11.32 10.07
N HIS A 114 -0.31 -11.31 9.73
CA HIS A 114 0.26 -11.85 8.50
C HIS A 114 -0.37 -11.32 7.19
N ALA A 115 -1.12 -10.21 7.21
CA ALA A 115 -1.89 -9.74 6.05
C ALA A 115 -1.04 -9.62 4.77
N PHE A 116 0.23 -9.25 4.88
CA PHE A 116 1.20 -9.11 3.78
C PHE A 116 2.47 -9.92 4.02
N ALA A 117 2.44 -10.91 4.92
CA ALA A 117 3.64 -11.69 5.22
C ALA A 117 4.18 -12.39 3.98
N SER A 118 5.50 -12.44 3.84
CA SER A 118 6.18 -13.12 2.72
C SER A 118 5.84 -12.55 1.33
N CYS A 119 5.70 -11.23 1.22
CA CYS A 119 5.64 -10.51 -0.05
C CYS A 119 7.05 -9.98 -0.40
N PRO A 120 7.93 -10.81 -1.01
CA PRO A 120 9.36 -10.52 -1.09
C PRO A 120 9.70 -9.33 -2.00
N ASN A 121 8.82 -8.99 -2.93
CA ASN A 121 9.04 -7.87 -3.86
C ASN A 121 8.29 -6.59 -3.46
N LEU A 122 7.54 -6.60 -2.36
CA LEU A 122 6.89 -5.40 -1.85
C LEU A 122 7.96 -4.40 -1.40
N ARG A 123 7.96 -3.19 -1.99
CA ARG A 123 9.01 -2.17 -1.81
C ARG A 123 8.55 -0.98 -1.01
N CYS A 124 7.35 -0.52 -1.27
CA CYS A 124 6.80 0.66 -0.64
C CYS A 124 5.35 0.44 -0.26
N VAL A 125 5.00 0.86 0.96
CA VAL A 125 3.64 0.80 1.48
C VAL A 125 3.23 2.20 1.93
N THR A 126 2.07 2.67 1.46
CA THR A 126 1.45 3.89 2.00
C THR A 126 0.34 3.48 2.96
N LEU A 127 0.58 3.65 4.26
CA LEU A 127 -0.40 3.34 5.29
C LEU A 127 -1.51 4.40 5.33
N PRO A 128 -2.77 4.00 5.62
CA PRO A 128 -3.88 4.94 5.77
C PRO A 128 -3.67 5.87 6.97
N ASP A 129 -4.04 7.13 6.84
CA ASP A 129 -3.93 8.11 7.93
C ASP A 129 -4.79 7.74 9.16
N ASN A 130 -5.92 7.05 8.91
CA ASN A 130 -6.88 6.63 9.93
C ASN A 130 -6.62 5.21 10.47
N LEU A 131 -5.45 4.64 10.23
CA LEU A 131 -5.07 3.31 10.68
C LEU A 131 -5.18 3.23 12.22
N GLN A 132 -5.77 2.14 12.70
CA GLN A 132 -5.99 1.87 14.13
C GLN A 132 -5.18 0.68 14.62
N GLU A 133 -4.97 -0.31 13.77
CA GLU A 133 -4.26 -1.53 14.15
C GLU A 133 -3.44 -2.10 12.98
N ILE A 134 -2.24 -2.58 13.31
CA ILE A 134 -1.43 -3.46 12.48
C ILE A 134 -1.15 -4.72 13.31
N GLY A 135 -1.67 -5.84 12.83
CA GLY A 135 -1.58 -7.12 13.49
C GLY A 135 -0.16 -7.71 13.50
N PHE A 136 0.00 -8.76 14.27
CA PHE A 136 1.23 -9.55 14.42
C PHE A 136 1.79 -9.97 13.05
N GLU A 137 3.10 -9.71 12.83
CA GLU A 137 3.84 -10.08 11.62
C GLU A 137 3.21 -9.64 10.29
N ALA A 138 2.46 -8.53 10.28
CA ALA A 138 1.68 -8.13 9.10
C ALA A 138 2.53 -7.95 7.84
N PHE A 139 3.79 -7.51 7.95
CA PHE A 139 4.73 -7.33 6.84
C PHE A 139 6.01 -8.17 7.02
N ASN A 140 5.98 -9.19 7.87
CA ASN A 140 7.14 -10.04 8.10
C ASN A 140 7.58 -10.75 6.80
N HIS A 141 8.90 -10.86 6.58
CA HIS A 141 9.52 -11.42 5.36
C HIS A 141 9.18 -10.66 4.06
N CYS A 142 8.88 -9.36 4.15
CA CYS A 142 8.86 -8.45 3.01
C CYS A 142 10.27 -7.91 2.76
N TYR A 143 11.17 -8.76 2.27
CA TYR A 143 12.62 -8.49 2.24
C TYR A 143 13.04 -7.23 1.47
N ASN A 144 12.25 -6.78 0.50
CA ASN A 144 12.54 -5.57 -0.28
C ASN A 144 11.76 -4.33 0.20
N LEU A 145 11.02 -4.43 1.32
CA LEU A 145 10.30 -3.29 1.88
C LEU A 145 11.29 -2.32 2.54
N ASP A 146 11.68 -1.32 1.80
CA ASP A 146 12.68 -0.31 2.19
C ASP A 146 12.06 0.99 2.69
N SER A 147 10.76 1.17 2.51
CA SER A 147 10.09 2.41 2.89
C SER A 147 8.60 2.23 3.16
N VAL A 148 8.14 2.93 4.19
CA VAL A 148 6.72 3.06 4.52
C VAL A 148 6.36 4.53 4.62
N ILE A 149 5.27 4.92 3.98
CA ILE A 149 4.72 6.28 4.06
C ILE A 149 3.55 6.26 5.04
N TYR A 150 3.58 7.14 6.02
CA TYR A 150 2.48 7.36 6.95
C TYR A 150 2.27 8.85 7.18
N LYS A 151 1.04 9.33 7.02
CA LYS A 151 0.69 10.76 7.11
C LYS A 151 1.60 11.65 6.26
N GLY A 152 1.90 11.20 5.03
CA GLY A 152 2.72 11.92 4.07
C GLY A 152 4.22 11.93 4.35
N ILE A 153 4.69 11.29 5.43
CA ILE A 153 6.11 11.20 5.79
C ILE A 153 6.63 9.80 5.44
N LYS A 154 7.77 9.75 4.76
CA LYS A 154 8.48 8.50 4.43
C LYS A 154 9.38 8.07 5.60
N TYR A 155 9.23 6.83 6.00
CA TYR A 155 10.05 6.17 7.02
C TYR A 155 10.84 5.04 6.39
N GLN A 156 12.12 4.95 6.74
CA GLN A 156 13.03 3.90 6.33
C GLN A 156 13.61 3.14 7.55
N SER A 157 13.20 3.50 8.76
CA SER A 157 13.55 2.81 9.99
C SER A 157 12.32 2.26 10.67
N LYS A 158 12.28 0.94 10.88
CA LYS A 158 11.18 0.26 11.58
C LYS A 158 10.97 0.79 13.00
N PHE A 159 12.07 1.09 13.72
CA PHE A 159 11.99 1.59 15.10
C PHE A 159 11.32 2.96 15.17
N VAL A 160 11.70 3.86 14.23
CA VAL A 160 11.11 5.20 14.16
C VAL A 160 9.66 5.10 13.75
N LEU A 161 9.34 4.29 12.73
CA LEU A 161 7.98 4.08 12.24
C LEU A 161 7.08 3.52 13.34
N GLU A 162 7.47 2.44 13.99
CA GLU A 162 6.67 1.83 15.06
C GLU A 162 6.41 2.80 16.21
N LYS A 163 7.42 3.60 16.58
CA LYS A 163 7.24 4.65 17.59
C LYS A 163 6.20 5.67 17.16
N VAL A 164 6.31 6.17 15.91
CA VAL A 164 5.36 7.17 15.37
C VAL A 164 3.95 6.59 15.28
N LEU A 165 3.78 5.36 14.84
CA LEU A 165 2.47 4.68 14.81
C LEU A 165 1.86 4.62 16.21
N LYS A 166 2.62 4.16 17.22
CA LYS A 166 2.17 4.08 18.61
C LYS A 166 1.84 5.46 19.20
N ASP A 167 2.67 6.46 18.93
CA ASP A 167 2.44 7.86 19.38
C ASP A 167 1.16 8.46 18.73
N ASN A 168 0.74 7.95 17.57
CA ASN A 168 -0.53 8.30 16.90
C ASN A 168 -1.71 7.39 17.30
N GLY A 169 -1.55 6.53 18.30
CA GLY A 169 -2.61 5.67 18.82
C GLY A 169 -2.86 4.39 18.02
N VAL A 170 -1.97 4.06 17.07
CA VAL A 170 -2.07 2.80 16.33
C VAL A 170 -1.61 1.65 17.21
N GLN A 171 -2.41 0.60 17.31
CA GLN A 171 -2.01 -0.65 17.94
C GLN A 171 -1.07 -1.39 17.00
N VAL A 172 0.19 -1.54 17.39
CA VAL A 172 1.22 -2.21 16.58
C VAL A 172 1.55 -3.56 17.23
N GLY A 173 1.28 -4.63 16.47
CA GLY A 173 1.56 -6.00 16.87
C GLY A 173 3.06 -6.28 17.02
N TYR A 174 3.38 -7.49 17.41
CA TYR A 174 4.77 -7.95 17.50
C TYR A 174 5.31 -8.29 16.10
N ALA A 175 6.60 -8.00 15.86
CA ALA A 175 7.34 -8.37 14.65
C ALA A 175 6.70 -7.88 13.32
N VAL A 176 5.96 -6.77 13.35
CA VAL A 176 5.20 -6.26 12.17
C VAL A 176 6.10 -6.08 10.97
N PHE A 177 7.30 -5.52 11.16
CA PHE A 177 8.25 -5.21 10.10
C PHE A 177 9.55 -6.02 10.21
N ASP A 178 9.51 -7.19 10.85
CA ASP A 178 10.70 -8.03 10.92
C ASP A 178 11.03 -8.65 9.56
N ASN A 179 12.33 -8.84 9.30
CA ASN A 179 12.83 -9.34 8.01
C ASN A 179 12.37 -8.48 6.82
N THR A 180 12.30 -7.18 7.01
CA THR A 180 12.19 -6.15 5.96
C THR A 180 13.52 -5.44 5.77
N ASP A 181 13.62 -4.60 4.75
CA ASP A 181 14.80 -3.74 4.49
C ASP A 181 14.66 -2.36 5.17
N LEU A 182 13.77 -2.25 6.15
CA LEU A 182 13.67 -1.09 7.04
C LEU A 182 14.72 -1.19 8.15
N ASP A 183 15.67 -0.28 8.19
CA ASP A 183 16.78 -0.23 9.17
C ASP A 183 16.33 0.04 10.62
#